data_e50f603ede891571e2a7f8d62fdc6acd
#
_entry.id   e50f603ede891571e2a7f8d62fdc6acd
#
_cell.length_a   1.000
_cell.length_b   1.000
_cell.length_c   1.000
_cell.angle_alpha   90.00
_cell.angle_beta   90.00
_cell.angle_gamma   90.00
#
_symmetry.space_group_name_H-M   'P 1'
#
loop_
_entity.id
_entity.type
_entity.pdbx_description
1 polymer ?
#
loop_
_entity_poly.entity_id
_entity_poly.type
_entity_poly.pdbx_seq_one_letter_code
_entity_poly.pdbx_strand_id
1 'polypeptide(L)'
;MRLLSCLALVITSAVLPAQDFDFKGVPADYAIVFATASSRGLKISDSPEAKAFKARMEKTLAGLDPSTKDSKEMQEAIKAATGIDLESPDNRIAGGVTLGAAGQMSGGLIVRTRHDSKKLSAHAVAKKVSTLQAGATKGWNGQELLASLSDELAKAAKDFPTPATAPGAPASEPIGVFDLDDNTLVIAQPKEAARIIDLLKGKGTSYALNASLRPQVNATGRPYAVFAMNAAKLPATPELSDSGFQGAIFAMGENGSNQIMKISAFFTSKEKAAPMAMQAQGMLAMAPMMLAGDPSKPETAEEKEMKALAAEFLAGVQPVEAAGNQVTLTAKWDTLKLFGMLEKIVAIGATKAKAAPQPLTK
;
A
#
# COMPACT_ATOMS: atom_id res chain seq x y z
N MET A 1 -10.89 -9.21 5.36
CA MET A 1 -11.16 -9.17 3.91
C MET A 1 -10.95 -7.77 3.30
N ARG A 2 -11.40 -6.68 3.92
CA ARG A 2 -11.27 -5.29 3.38
C ARG A 2 -9.84 -4.81 3.19
N LEU A 3 -8.89 -5.28 4.01
CA LEU A 3 -7.45 -4.95 3.83
C LEU A 3 -6.84 -5.56 2.56
N LEU A 4 -7.31 -6.74 2.16
CA LEU A 4 -6.91 -7.42 0.92
C LEU A 4 -7.46 -6.70 -0.32
N SER A 5 -8.65 -6.11 -0.24
CA SER A 5 -9.23 -5.33 -1.34
C SER A 5 -8.47 -4.02 -1.56
N CYS A 6 -8.06 -3.33 -0.49
CA CYS A 6 -7.20 -2.15 -0.61
C CYS A 6 -5.80 -2.50 -1.14
N LEU A 7 -5.24 -3.64 -0.72
CA LEU A 7 -3.95 -4.12 -1.21
C LEU A 7 -4.02 -4.53 -2.70
N ALA A 8 -5.12 -5.16 -3.12
CA ALA A 8 -5.35 -5.52 -4.51
C ALA A 8 -5.50 -4.27 -5.40
N LEU A 9 -6.17 -3.20 -4.92
CA LEU A 9 -6.29 -1.94 -5.66
C LEU A 9 -4.92 -1.25 -5.83
N VAL A 10 -4.05 -1.33 -4.82
CA VAL A 10 -2.68 -0.78 -4.90
C VAL A 10 -1.82 -1.62 -5.86
N ILE A 11 -2.00 -2.93 -5.90
CA ILE A 11 -1.22 -3.81 -6.78
C ILE A 11 -1.63 -3.64 -8.26
N THR A 12 -2.90 -3.33 -8.55
CA THR A 12 -3.37 -3.16 -9.94
C THR A 12 -2.99 -1.81 -10.56
N SER A 13 -2.54 -0.83 -9.77
CA SER A 13 -2.20 0.51 -10.27
C SER A 13 -0.70 0.78 -10.45
N ALA A 14 0.17 -0.17 -10.13
CA ALA A 14 1.60 0.10 -10.08
C ALA A 14 2.39 -0.74 -11.06
N VAL A 15 2.84 -0.16 -12.17
CA VAL A 15 3.86 -0.75 -13.03
C VAL A 15 4.63 0.28 -13.86
N LEU A 16 5.98 0.49 -13.60
CA LEU A 16 6.78 1.55 -14.24
C LEU A 16 8.25 1.26 -14.54
N PRO A 17 8.86 2.04 -15.46
CA PRO A 17 10.31 2.08 -15.59
C PRO A 17 10.94 2.80 -14.39
N ALA A 18 12.20 2.42 -14.12
CA ALA A 18 13.03 3.02 -13.09
C ALA A 18 13.08 4.56 -13.22
N GLN A 19 12.19 5.22 -12.51
CA GLN A 19 12.28 6.64 -12.21
C GLN A 19 12.58 6.75 -10.73
N ASP A 20 13.37 7.74 -10.35
CA ASP A 20 13.58 8.05 -8.94
C ASP A 20 12.21 8.23 -8.27
N PHE A 21 11.98 7.49 -7.19
CA PHE A 21 10.79 7.72 -6.38
C PHE A 21 10.79 9.16 -5.88
N ASP A 22 9.68 9.86 -6.14
CA ASP A 22 9.57 11.25 -5.75
C ASP A 22 9.04 11.35 -4.30
N PHE A 23 9.98 11.49 -3.37
CA PHE A 23 9.68 11.76 -1.96
C PHE A 23 9.61 13.26 -1.64
N LYS A 24 9.61 14.15 -2.64
CA LYS A 24 9.46 15.58 -2.40
C LYS A 24 8.16 15.86 -1.66
N GLY A 25 8.26 16.53 -0.53
CA GLY A 25 7.13 16.81 0.36
C GLY A 25 6.94 15.80 1.49
N VAL A 26 7.50 14.59 1.39
CA VAL A 26 7.46 13.63 2.49
C VAL A 26 8.43 14.08 3.59
N PRO A 27 7.97 14.26 4.85
CA PRO A 27 8.83 14.70 5.94
C PRO A 27 10.00 13.74 6.22
N ALA A 28 11.20 14.29 6.40
CA ALA A 28 12.41 13.49 6.61
C ALA A 28 12.43 12.72 7.93
N ASP A 29 11.60 13.09 8.91
CA ASP A 29 11.49 12.45 10.23
C ASP A 29 10.42 11.37 10.31
N TYR A 30 9.70 11.07 9.22
CA TYR A 30 8.81 9.93 9.21
C TYR A 30 9.56 8.63 9.51
N ALA A 31 8.98 7.81 10.38
CA ALA A 31 9.53 6.51 10.75
C ALA A 31 9.33 5.48 9.65
N ILE A 32 8.21 5.58 8.97
CA ILE A 32 7.81 4.72 7.86
C ILE A 32 7.46 5.62 6.69
N VAL A 33 8.03 5.35 5.54
CA VAL A 33 7.74 6.05 4.29
C VAL A 33 7.47 5.07 3.17
N PHE A 34 6.65 5.47 2.24
CA PHE A 34 6.41 4.69 1.03
C PHE A 34 6.25 5.61 -0.18
N ALA A 35 6.55 5.07 -1.34
CA ALA A 35 6.25 5.71 -2.60
C ALA A 35 5.91 4.66 -3.66
N THR A 36 5.01 5.05 -4.55
CA THR A 36 4.77 4.33 -5.80
C THR A 36 5.28 5.18 -6.95
N ALA A 37 5.72 4.49 -7.96
CA ALA A 37 6.07 5.16 -9.19
C ALA A 37 4.88 5.08 -10.19
N SER A 38 4.83 5.91 -11.25
CA SER A 38 3.76 5.91 -12.27
C SER A 38 3.80 4.63 -13.14
N SER A 39 2.70 4.15 -13.70
CA SER A 39 2.65 2.90 -14.49
C SER A 39 3.00 3.04 -15.98
N ARG A 40 3.43 4.22 -16.45
CA ARG A 40 3.90 4.37 -17.83
C ARG A 40 5.13 3.52 -18.12
N GLY A 41 5.01 2.65 -19.09
CA GLY A 41 6.14 1.91 -19.67
C GLY A 41 6.46 0.59 -19.01
N LEU A 42 5.61 0.04 -18.16
CA LEU A 42 5.70 -1.39 -17.88
C LEU A 42 5.19 -2.18 -19.07
N LYS A 43 6.04 -3.05 -19.52
CA LYS A 43 5.69 -3.95 -20.63
C LYS A 43 4.50 -4.85 -20.27
N ILE A 44 4.33 -5.12 -18.97
CA ILE A 44 3.30 -6.04 -18.47
C ILE A 44 1.93 -5.38 -18.40
N SER A 45 1.82 -4.11 -17.96
CA SER A 45 0.51 -3.44 -17.83
C SER A 45 -0.21 -3.27 -19.16
N ASP A 46 0.55 -3.19 -20.25
CA ASP A 46 0.01 -3.02 -21.59
C ASP A 46 -0.14 -4.36 -22.34
N SER A 47 0.34 -5.47 -21.77
CA SER A 47 0.21 -6.77 -22.40
C SER A 47 -1.27 -7.22 -22.49
N PRO A 48 -1.65 -7.96 -23.55
CA PRO A 48 -2.98 -8.54 -23.67
C PRO A 48 -3.35 -9.41 -22.47
N GLU A 49 -2.37 -10.13 -21.91
CA GLU A 49 -2.52 -11.02 -20.78
C GLU A 49 -2.84 -10.26 -19.50
N ALA A 50 -2.16 -9.13 -19.23
CA ALA A 50 -2.45 -8.29 -18.07
C ALA A 50 -3.84 -7.65 -18.17
N LYS A 51 -4.24 -7.21 -19.35
CA LYS A 51 -5.59 -6.69 -19.60
C LYS A 51 -6.65 -7.77 -19.39
N ALA A 52 -6.40 -8.98 -19.89
CA ALA A 52 -7.28 -10.13 -19.67
C ALA A 52 -7.36 -10.52 -18.19
N PHE A 53 -6.22 -10.52 -17.47
CA PHE A 53 -6.16 -10.75 -16.03
C PHE A 53 -7.01 -9.70 -15.28
N LYS A 54 -6.78 -8.41 -15.56
CA LYS A 54 -7.57 -7.33 -14.94
C LYS A 54 -9.06 -7.55 -15.14
N ALA A 55 -9.50 -7.84 -16.37
CA ALA A 55 -10.92 -8.08 -16.68
C ALA A 55 -11.49 -9.31 -15.94
N ARG A 56 -10.71 -10.40 -15.80
CA ARG A 56 -11.13 -11.58 -15.04
C ARG A 56 -11.21 -11.30 -13.55
N MET A 57 -10.24 -10.57 -13.00
CA MET A 57 -10.24 -10.16 -11.59
C MET A 57 -11.44 -9.27 -11.26
N GLU A 58 -11.71 -8.27 -12.09
CA GLU A 58 -12.88 -7.40 -11.95
C GLU A 58 -14.19 -8.21 -11.94
N LYS A 59 -14.34 -9.17 -12.88
CA LYS A 59 -15.49 -10.06 -12.94
C LYS A 59 -15.62 -10.94 -11.69
N THR A 60 -14.53 -11.48 -11.19
CA THR A 60 -14.52 -12.35 -10.01
C THR A 60 -14.85 -11.56 -8.75
N LEU A 61 -14.26 -10.38 -8.58
CA LEU A 61 -14.53 -9.48 -7.46
C LEU A 61 -15.98 -8.97 -7.48
N ALA A 62 -16.51 -8.62 -8.66
CA ALA A 62 -17.91 -8.24 -8.82
C ALA A 62 -18.92 -9.36 -8.45
N GLY A 63 -18.47 -10.61 -8.54
CA GLY A 63 -19.25 -11.76 -8.09
C GLY A 63 -19.18 -12.02 -6.58
N LEU A 64 -18.21 -11.43 -5.88
CA LEU A 64 -17.99 -11.57 -4.44
C LEU A 64 -18.78 -10.56 -3.61
N ASP A 65 -18.79 -9.35 -4.08
CA ASP A 65 -19.42 -8.23 -3.40
C ASP A 65 -20.15 -7.40 -4.46
N PRO A 66 -21.48 -7.32 -4.41
CA PRO A 66 -22.25 -6.48 -5.33
C PRO A 66 -21.76 -5.03 -5.35
N SER A 67 -21.16 -4.54 -4.24
CA SER A 67 -20.55 -3.20 -4.19
C SER A 67 -19.34 -3.05 -5.10
N THR A 68 -18.74 -4.15 -5.58
CA THR A 68 -17.65 -4.08 -6.57
C THR A 68 -18.14 -3.91 -8.01
N LYS A 69 -19.42 -4.20 -8.30
CA LYS A 69 -20.04 -3.78 -9.56
C LYS A 69 -20.04 -2.25 -9.70
N ASP A 70 -20.15 -1.59 -8.57
CA ASP A 70 -20.20 -0.14 -8.48
C ASP A 70 -18.81 0.49 -8.57
N SER A 71 -17.72 -0.33 -8.56
CA SER A 71 -16.36 0.21 -8.60
C SER A 71 -16.08 1.04 -9.86
N LYS A 72 -16.60 0.62 -11.00
CA LYS A 72 -16.46 1.35 -12.26
C LYS A 72 -17.35 2.59 -12.29
N GLU A 73 -18.60 2.46 -11.85
CA GLU A 73 -19.51 3.58 -11.68
C GLU A 73 -18.96 4.58 -10.66
N MET A 74 -18.37 4.08 -9.57
CA MET A 74 -17.70 4.89 -8.57
C MET A 74 -16.48 5.62 -9.15
N GLN A 75 -15.64 4.96 -9.94
CA GLN A 75 -14.49 5.59 -10.62
C GLN A 75 -14.97 6.68 -11.58
N GLU A 76 -16.02 6.42 -12.36
CA GLU A 76 -16.63 7.39 -13.26
C GLU A 76 -17.24 8.56 -12.48
N ALA A 77 -17.91 8.30 -11.36
CA ALA A 77 -18.45 9.35 -10.48
C ALA A 77 -17.35 10.23 -9.88
N ILE A 78 -16.25 9.63 -9.40
CA ILE A 78 -15.09 10.37 -8.92
C ILE A 78 -14.50 11.23 -10.04
N LYS A 79 -14.29 10.65 -11.23
CA LYS A 79 -13.76 11.35 -12.39
C LYS A 79 -14.68 12.49 -12.85
N ALA A 80 -15.98 12.26 -12.86
CA ALA A 80 -16.96 13.28 -13.22
C ALA A 80 -16.97 14.45 -12.22
N ALA A 81 -16.94 14.13 -10.92
CA ALA A 81 -17.03 15.12 -9.83
C ALA A 81 -15.72 15.89 -9.60
N THR A 82 -14.58 15.24 -9.78
CA THR A 82 -13.26 15.78 -9.36
C THR A 82 -12.27 15.92 -10.51
N GLY A 83 -12.53 15.28 -11.65
CA GLY A 83 -11.55 15.16 -12.74
C GLY A 83 -10.45 14.13 -12.47
N ILE A 84 -10.42 13.48 -11.29
CA ILE A 84 -9.41 12.48 -10.95
C ILE A 84 -9.65 11.21 -11.76
N ASP A 85 -8.67 10.83 -12.54
CA ASP A 85 -8.63 9.55 -13.23
C ASP A 85 -7.81 8.55 -12.43
N LEU A 86 -8.49 7.70 -11.65
CA LEU A 86 -7.83 6.69 -10.81
C LEU A 86 -7.04 5.65 -11.61
N GLU A 87 -7.37 5.47 -12.89
CA GLU A 87 -6.67 4.54 -13.78
C GLU A 87 -5.51 5.19 -14.54
N SER A 88 -5.31 6.48 -14.35
CA SER A 88 -4.22 7.18 -15.04
C SER A 88 -2.88 6.52 -14.73
N PRO A 89 -2.11 6.15 -15.77
CA PRO A 89 -0.79 5.59 -15.57
C PRO A 89 0.20 6.59 -14.96
N ASP A 90 -0.13 7.86 -14.85
CA ASP A 90 0.71 8.89 -14.26
C ASP A 90 0.51 9.07 -12.75
N ASN A 91 -0.48 8.41 -12.19
CA ASN A 91 -0.74 8.49 -10.76
C ASN A 91 0.45 8.00 -9.94
N ARG A 92 0.85 8.78 -8.95
CA ARG A 92 1.91 8.45 -8.00
C ARG A 92 1.44 8.81 -6.61
N ILE A 93 1.82 7.96 -5.66
CA ILE A 93 1.52 8.21 -4.26
C ILE A 93 2.83 8.15 -3.51
N ALA A 94 3.08 9.13 -2.66
CA ALA A 94 4.16 9.11 -1.69
C ALA A 94 3.62 9.55 -0.35
N GLY A 95 4.20 9.06 0.72
CA GLY A 95 3.78 9.46 2.05
C GLY A 95 4.50 8.71 3.13
N GLY A 96 3.97 8.80 4.32
CA GLY A 96 4.52 8.09 5.45
C GLY A 96 3.84 8.49 6.75
N VAL A 97 4.36 7.91 7.81
CA VAL A 97 3.86 8.13 9.16
C VAL A 97 5.01 8.24 10.16
N THR A 98 4.78 9.00 11.21
CA THR A 98 5.55 8.94 12.44
C THR A 98 4.73 8.26 13.52
N LEU A 99 5.40 7.57 14.43
CA LEU A 99 4.81 6.88 15.57
C LEU A 99 5.26 7.60 16.84
N GLY A 100 4.32 8.18 17.57
CA GLY A 100 4.60 8.80 18.87
C GLY A 100 4.72 7.77 19.99
N ALA A 101 5.29 8.17 21.12
CA ALA A 101 5.54 7.31 22.28
C ALA A 101 4.28 6.67 22.88
N ALA A 102 3.12 7.29 22.72
CA ALA A 102 1.83 6.77 23.16
C ALA A 102 1.07 5.96 22.09
N GLY A 103 1.76 5.50 21.03
CA GLY A 103 1.13 4.83 19.90
C GLY A 103 0.34 5.77 18.99
N GLN A 104 0.45 7.07 19.18
CA GLN A 104 -0.16 8.05 18.31
C GLN A 104 0.51 8.00 16.93
N MET A 105 -0.28 7.87 15.89
CA MET A 105 0.19 7.96 14.51
C MET A 105 -0.17 9.33 13.94
N SER A 106 0.80 9.99 13.35
CA SER A 106 0.57 11.13 12.47
C SER A 106 1.27 10.88 11.13
N GLY A 107 0.67 11.36 10.08
CA GLY A 107 1.23 11.13 8.75
C GLY A 107 0.39 11.77 7.66
N GLY A 108 0.83 11.57 6.43
CA GLY A 108 0.12 12.10 5.30
C GLY A 108 0.53 11.45 3.99
N LEU A 109 -0.32 11.70 2.99
CA LEU A 109 -0.16 11.24 1.62
C LEU A 109 -0.03 12.44 0.69
N ILE A 110 0.80 12.28 -0.30
CA ILE A 110 0.90 13.15 -1.46
C ILE A 110 0.44 12.31 -2.64
N VAL A 111 -0.66 12.70 -3.24
CA VAL A 111 -1.22 12.05 -4.42
C VAL A 111 -0.92 12.94 -5.62
N ARG A 112 -0.06 12.46 -6.50
CA ARG A 112 0.21 13.12 -7.78
C ARG A 112 -0.68 12.48 -8.83
N THR A 113 -1.73 13.19 -9.17
CA THR A 113 -2.75 12.74 -10.13
C THR A 113 -3.28 13.93 -10.87
N ARG A 114 -3.49 13.78 -12.17
CA ARG A 114 -4.14 14.81 -12.96
C ARG A 114 -5.62 14.92 -12.56
N HIS A 115 -6.04 16.10 -12.18
CA HIS A 115 -7.42 16.39 -11.80
C HIS A 115 -7.81 17.81 -12.21
N ASP A 116 -9.05 18.17 -11.94
CA ASP A 116 -9.59 19.51 -12.22
C ASP A 116 -9.92 20.19 -10.89
N SER A 117 -9.02 21.02 -10.40
CA SER A 117 -9.18 21.76 -9.14
C SER A 117 -10.47 22.58 -9.08
N LYS A 118 -10.95 23.09 -10.23
CA LYS A 118 -12.22 23.86 -10.29
C LYS A 118 -13.41 22.94 -10.09
N LYS A 119 -13.42 21.76 -10.73
CA LYS A 119 -14.49 20.76 -10.54
C LYS A 119 -14.51 20.24 -9.11
N LEU A 120 -13.35 19.89 -8.56
CA LEU A 120 -13.24 19.42 -7.18
C LEU A 120 -13.78 20.47 -6.19
N SER A 121 -13.38 21.72 -6.35
CA SER A 121 -13.86 22.81 -5.52
C SER A 121 -15.37 23.06 -5.69
N ALA A 122 -15.87 23.09 -6.92
CA ALA A 122 -17.30 23.28 -7.21
C ALA A 122 -18.14 22.15 -6.61
N HIS A 123 -17.68 20.89 -6.72
CA HIS A 123 -18.34 19.73 -6.13
C HIS A 123 -18.41 19.86 -4.59
N ALA A 124 -17.26 20.14 -3.94
CA ALA A 124 -17.20 20.27 -2.48
C ALA A 124 -18.13 21.38 -1.96
N VAL A 125 -18.19 22.52 -2.66
CA VAL A 125 -19.08 23.64 -2.31
C VAL A 125 -20.56 23.25 -2.52
N ALA A 126 -20.90 22.64 -3.64
CA ALA A 126 -22.28 22.20 -3.94
C ALA A 126 -22.77 21.18 -2.93
N LYS A 127 -21.90 20.30 -2.45
CA LYS A 127 -22.21 19.27 -1.44
C LYS A 127 -22.04 19.74 0.00
N LYS A 128 -21.69 21.04 0.22
CA LYS A 128 -21.49 21.65 1.53
C LYS A 128 -20.47 20.92 2.40
N VAL A 129 -19.39 20.40 1.77
CA VAL A 129 -18.29 19.75 2.48
C VAL A 129 -17.59 20.78 3.36
N SER A 130 -17.33 20.43 4.62
CA SER A 130 -16.66 21.29 5.59
C SER A 130 -15.26 21.66 5.13
N THR A 131 -14.92 22.95 5.25
CA THR A 131 -13.60 23.44 4.89
C THR A 131 -12.62 23.26 6.05
N LEU A 132 -11.38 22.90 5.70
CA LEU A 132 -10.26 22.83 6.62
C LEU A 132 -9.16 23.79 6.18
N GLN A 133 -8.27 24.14 7.11
CA GLN A 133 -7.17 25.07 6.84
C GLN A 133 -5.84 24.42 7.21
N ALA A 134 -4.91 24.38 6.26
CA ALA A 134 -3.52 23.94 6.44
C ALA A 134 -2.57 25.10 6.12
N GLY A 135 -2.15 25.85 7.15
CA GLY A 135 -1.45 27.11 6.94
C GLY A 135 -2.29 28.10 6.13
N ALA A 136 -1.77 28.54 4.99
CA ALA A 136 -2.48 29.40 4.03
C ALA A 136 -3.33 28.62 3.01
N THR A 137 -3.24 27.29 2.98
CA THR A 137 -3.91 26.44 1.99
C THR A 137 -5.26 25.96 2.54
N LYS A 138 -6.29 26.18 1.74
CA LYS A 138 -7.65 25.73 2.00
C LYS A 138 -7.84 24.31 1.47
N GLY A 139 -8.58 23.49 2.20
CA GLY A 139 -8.93 22.14 1.80
C GLY A 139 -10.31 21.77 2.32
N TRP A 140 -10.66 20.51 2.21
CA TRP A 140 -11.97 19.98 2.60
C TRP A 140 -11.82 18.79 3.54
N ASN A 141 -12.83 18.57 4.37
CA ASN A 141 -12.92 17.36 5.19
C ASN A 141 -12.97 16.14 4.25
N GLY A 142 -11.97 15.27 4.36
CA GLY A 142 -11.80 14.13 3.44
C GLY A 142 -12.90 13.10 3.59
N GLN A 143 -13.40 12.86 4.80
CA GLN A 143 -14.48 11.92 5.05
C GLN A 143 -15.80 12.40 4.44
N GLU A 144 -16.13 13.68 4.63
CA GLU A 144 -17.33 14.29 4.03
C GLU A 144 -17.21 14.35 2.50
N LEU A 145 -16.03 14.68 1.98
CA LEU A 145 -15.76 14.71 0.55
C LEU A 145 -15.97 13.32 -0.06
N LEU A 146 -15.38 12.28 0.51
CA LEU A 146 -15.57 10.91 0.05
C LEU A 146 -17.04 10.49 0.10
N ALA A 147 -17.73 10.79 1.21
CA ALA A 147 -19.15 10.48 1.36
C ALA A 147 -20.02 11.23 0.33
N SER A 148 -19.56 12.37 -0.16
CA SER A 148 -20.30 13.17 -1.15
C SER A 148 -20.19 12.65 -2.58
N LEU A 149 -19.21 11.76 -2.85
CA LEU A 149 -18.94 11.26 -4.21
C LEU A 149 -19.88 10.13 -4.61
N SER A 150 -20.28 9.27 -3.69
CA SER A 150 -21.30 8.24 -3.90
C SER A 150 -21.82 7.69 -2.57
N ASP A 151 -23.02 7.09 -2.58
CA ASP A 151 -23.59 6.43 -1.41
C ASP A 151 -22.74 5.26 -0.92
N GLU A 152 -22.06 4.56 -1.81
CA GLU A 152 -21.13 3.48 -1.48
C GLU A 152 -19.88 3.99 -0.75
N LEU A 153 -19.31 5.09 -1.22
CA LEU A 153 -18.20 5.75 -0.53
C LEU A 153 -18.63 6.35 0.81
N ALA A 154 -19.88 6.80 0.91
CA ALA A 154 -20.45 7.27 2.18
C ALA A 154 -20.52 6.14 3.22
N LYS A 155 -20.85 4.92 2.82
CA LYS A 155 -20.81 3.74 3.69
C LYS A 155 -19.37 3.38 4.05
N ALA A 156 -18.47 3.34 3.06
CA ALA A 156 -17.05 3.05 3.28
C ALA A 156 -16.37 4.10 4.19
N ALA A 157 -16.72 5.37 4.05
CA ALA A 157 -16.19 6.45 4.86
C ALA A 157 -16.57 6.33 6.35
N LYS A 158 -17.74 5.76 6.67
CA LYS A 158 -18.14 5.48 8.05
C LYS A 158 -17.31 4.36 8.71
N ASP A 159 -16.82 3.44 7.90
CA ASP A 159 -16.00 2.30 8.35
C ASP A 159 -14.50 2.64 8.37
N PHE A 160 -14.09 3.83 7.90
CA PHE A 160 -12.71 4.28 8.08
C PHE A 160 -12.42 4.39 9.58
N PRO A 161 -11.39 3.70 10.06
CA PRO A 161 -11.04 3.81 11.46
C PRO A 161 -10.65 5.27 11.73
N THR A 162 -11.54 5.99 12.38
CA THR A 162 -11.11 7.16 13.14
C THR A 162 -10.04 6.65 14.09
N PRO A 163 -8.84 7.26 14.12
CA PRO A 163 -7.81 6.84 15.06
C PRO A 163 -8.45 6.69 16.42
N ALA A 164 -8.41 5.47 16.99
CA ALA A 164 -9.01 5.20 18.27
C ALA A 164 -8.38 6.17 19.27
N THR A 165 -9.15 7.17 19.67
CA THR A 165 -8.74 8.05 20.75
C THR A 165 -8.80 7.24 22.03
N ALA A 166 -7.65 7.07 22.69
CA ALA A 166 -7.62 6.53 24.04
C ALA A 166 -8.61 7.31 24.91
N PRO A 167 -9.31 6.69 25.87
CA PRO A 167 -10.23 7.39 26.75
C PRO A 167 -9.53 8.60 27.37
N GLY A 168 -10.07 9.81 27.14
CA GLY A 168 -9.48 11.08 27.61
C GLY A 168 -8.47 11.75 26.67
N ALA A 169 -8.15 11.17 25.51
CA ALA A 169 -7.37 11.87 24.49
C ALA A 169 -8.25 12.92 23.77
N PRO A 170 -7.68 14.08 23.38
CA PRO A 170 -8.41 15.05 22.59
C PRO A 170 -8.88 14.42 21.28
N ALA A 171 -10.06 14.81 20.81
CA ALA A 171 -10.58 14.34 19.53
C ALA A 171 -9.53 14.54 18.43
N SER A 172 -9.27 13.49 17.65
CA SER A 172 -8.32 13.59 16.54
C SER A 172 -8.84 14.59 15.51
N GLU A 173 -7.96 15.48 15.05
CA GLU A 173 -8.30 16.40 13.96
C GLU A 173 -8.74 15.59 12.71
N PRO A 174 -9.77 16.06 11.99
CA PRO A 174 -10.22 15.37 10.80
C PRO A 174 -9.13 15.35 9.71
N ILE A 175 -9.06 14.27 8.96
CA ILE A 175 -8.18 14.17 7.79
C ILE A 175 -8.79 15.07 6.69
N GLY A 176 -7.96 15.95 6.13
CA GLY A 176 -8.33 16.84 5.04
C GLY A 176 -7.76 16.40 3.71
N VAL A 177 -8.40 16.85 2.63
CA VAL A 177 -7.89 16.82 1.26
C VAL A 177 -7.57 18.26 0.86
N PHE A 178 -6.31 18.55 0.60
CA PHE A 178 -5.80 19.87 0.25
C PHE A 178 -5.32 19.84 -1.20
N ASP A 179 -5.95 20.64 -2.00
CA ASP A 179 -5.65 20.79 -3.43
C ASP A 179 -4.59 21.89 -3.60
N LEU A 180 -3.44 21.53 -4.14
CA LEU A 180 -2.35 22.47 -4.35
C LEU A 180 -2.35 23.03 -5.78
N ASP A 181 -2.60 22.17 -6.74
CA ASP A 181 -2.64 22.44 -8.17
C ASP A 181 -3.32 21.27 -8.90
N ASP A 182 -3.55 21.38 -10.20
CA ASP A 182 -4.24 20.36 -11.01
C ASP A 182 -3.50 18.98 -11.09
N ASN A 183 -2.41 18.82 -10.35
CA ASN A 183 -1.62 17.58 -10.35
C ASN A 183 -1.26 17.08 -8.95
N THR A 184 -1.57 17.83 -7.88
CA THR A 184 -1.07 17.50 -6.54
C THR A 184 -2.13 17.69 -5.48
N LEU A 185 -2.50 16.59 -4.82
CA LEU A 185 -3.34 16.59 -3.64
C LEU A 185 -2.51 16.17 -2.42
N VAL A 186 -2.78 16.78 -1.27
CA VAL A 186 -2.23 16.37 0.03
C VAL A 186 -3.39 15.88 0.91
N ILE A 187 -3.25 14.68 1.46
CA ILE A 187 -4.24 14.05 2.32
C ILE A 187 -3.60 13.84 3.69
N ALA A 188 -3.97 14.63 4.67
CA ALA A 188 -3.42 14.60 6.02
C ALA A 188 -4.31 15.38 6.99
N GLN A 189 -4.01 15.29 8.29
CA GLN A 189 -4.54 16.25 9.27
C GLN A 189 -4.01 17.66 8.95
N PRO A 190 -4.75 18.75 9.26
CA PRO A 190 -4.38 20.11 8.85
C PRO A 190 -2.96 20.55 9.20
N LYS A 191 -2.50 20.23 10.41
CA LYS A 191 -1.14 20.56 10.86
C LYS A 191 -0.07 19.83 10.02
N GLU A 192 -0.27 18.55 9.78
CA GLU A 192 0.67 17.75 8.99
C GLU A 192 0.59 18.12 7.50
N ALA A 193 -0.60 18.41 7.00
CA ALA A 193 -0.77 18.93 5.64
C ALA A 193 0.01 20.24 5.42
N ALA A 194 -0.06 21.17 6.36
CA ALA A 194 0.68 22.43 6.27
C ALA A 194 2.19 22.17 6.16
N ARG A 195 2.72 21.23 6.94
CA ARG A 195 4.12 20.82 6.91
C ARG A 195 4.50 20.21 5.56
N ILE A 196 3.71 19.28 5.04
CA ILE A 196 3.93 18.64 3.73
C ILE A 196 3.91 19.69 2.62
N ILE A 197 2.94 20.62 2.66
CA ILE A 197 2.81 21.71 1.69
C ILE A 197 4.03 22.62 1.70
N ASP A 198 4.55 22.97 2.87
CA ASP A 198 5.76 23.78 2.98
C ASP A 198 6.98 23.06 2.38
N LEU A 199 7.13 21.76 2.62
CA LEU A 199 8.18 20.93 2.01
C LEU A 199 8.03 20.86 0.47
N LEU A 200 6.80 20.75 -0.05
CA LEU A 200 6.54 20.78 -1.48
C LEU A 200 6.94 22.11 -2.11
N LYS A 201 6.77 23.21 -1.37
CA LYS A 201 7.20 24.57 -1.75
C LYS A 201 8.71 24.82 -1.52
N GLY A 202 9.48 23.80 -1.10
CA GLY A 202 10.92 23.90 -0.89
C GLY A 202 11.32 24.48 0.46
N LYS A 203 10.41 24.56 1.42
CA LYS A 203 10.70 25.04 2.78
C LYS A 203 11.03 23.86 3.68
N GLY A 204 12.31 23.53 3.81
CA GLY A 204 12.78 22.44 4.67
C GLY A 204 13.31 21.24 3.88
N THR A 205 13.54 20.13 4.60
CA THR A 205 14.15 18.91 4.05
C THR A 205 13.13 17.81 3.91
N SER A 206 12.86 17.38 2.68
CA SER A 206 12.07 16.20 2.38
C SER A 206 12.88 14.93 2.62
N TYR A 207 12.19 13.82 2.81
CA TYR A 207 12.80 12.49 2.86
C TYR A 207 13.60 12.24 1.58
N ALA A 208 14.78 11.68 1.74
CA ALA A 208 15.59 11.17 0.64
C ALA A 208 15.91 9.70 0.90
N LEU A 209 15.72 8.88 -0.11
CA LEU A 209 16.13 7.48 -0.02
C LEU A 209 17.65 7.45 0.17
N ASN A 210 18.09 6.89 1.29
CA ASN A 210 19.49 6.79 1.62
C ASN A 210 20.26 6.08 0.49
N ALA A 211 21.47 6.55 0.20
CA ALA A 211 22.33 5.96 -0.82
C ALA A 211 22.59 4.46 -0.61
N SER A 212 22.62 3.99 0.65
CA SER A 212 22.74 2.55 0.98
C SER A 212 21.49 1.73 0.64
N LEU A 213 20.31 2.35 0.55
CA LEU A 213 19.06 1.68 0.23
C LEU A 213 18.78 1.63 -1.28
N ARG A 214 19.30 2.57 -2.06
CA ARG A 214 19.11 2.62 -3.52
C ARG A 214 19.51 1.33 -4.26
N PRO A 215 20.66 0.68 -3.94
CA PRO A 215 21.01 -0.59 -4.59
C PRO A 215 19.96 -1.69 -4.37
N GLN A 216 19.30 -1.72 -3.21
CA GLN A 216 18.27 -2.71 -2.89
C GLN A 216 17.01 -2.50 -3.74
N VAL A 217 16.64 -1.24 -3.95
CA VAL A 217 15.51 -0.86 -4.81
C VAL A 217 15.84 -1.18 -6.27
N ASN A 218 17.01 -0.77 -6.75
CA ASN A 218 17.42 -0.97 -8.13
C ASN A 218 17.61 -2.46 -8.49
N ALA A 219 17.94 -3.30 -7.50
CA ALA A 219 18.06 -4.75 -7.70
C ALA A 219 16.74 -5.44 -8.07
N THR A 220 15.59 -4.77 -7.92
CA THR A 220 14.30 -5.27 -8.42
C THR A 220 14.09 -5.03 -9.93
N GLY A 221 15.06 -4.42 -10.61
CA GLY A 221 15.01 -4.07 -12.02
C GLY A 221 14.34 -2.71 -12.25
N ARG A 222 13.07 -2.70 -12.60
CA ARG A 222 12.25 -1.47 -12.71
C ARG A 222 11.36 -1.36 -11.48
N PRO A 223 11.81 -0.67 -10.43
CA PRO A 223 11.04 -0.57 -9.20
C PRO A 223 9.80 0.28 -9.41
N TYR A 224 8.66 -0.16 -8.87
CA TYR A 224 7.40 0.57 -8.92
C TYR A 224 6.76 0.84 -7.56
N ALA A 225 7.22 0.16 -6.53
CA ALA A 225 6.82 0.44 -5.17
C ALA A 225 8.01 0.28 -4.23
N VAL A 226 8.11 1.18 -3.28
CA VAL A 226 9.07 1.12 -2.20
C VAL A 226 8.41 1.50 -0.89
N PHE A 227 8.80 0.78 0.15
CA PHE A 227 8.43 1.05 1.53
C PHE A 227 9.73 0.98 2.34
N ALA A 228 10.00 2.00 3.15
CA ALA A 228 11.19 2.03 3.98
C ALA A 228 10.81 2.38 5.42
N MET A 229 11.46 1.73 6.37
CA MET A 229 11.30 1.93 7.80
C MET A 229 12.65 2.28 8.42
N ASN A 230 12.66 3.29 9.29
CA ASN A 230 13.82 3.70 10.06
C ASN A 230 13.55 3.46 11.55
N ALA A 231 14.25 2.49 12.12
CA ALA A 231 14.06 2.10 13.51
C ALA A 231 14.42 3.21 14.51
N ALA A 232 15.39 4.09 14.17
CA ALA A 232 15.76 5.21 15.03
C ALA A 232 14.64 6.26 15.23
N LYS A 233 13.58 6.17 14.42
CA LYS A 233 12.41 7.06 14.48
C LYS A 233 11.17 6.37 15.03
N LEU A 234 11.28 5.10 15.37
CA LEU A 234 10.25 4.35 16.09
C LEU A 234 10.36 4.61 17.59
N PRO A 235 9.26 4.46 18.34
CA PRO A 235 9.34 4.47 19.79
C PRO A 235 10.34 3.42 20.28
N ALA A 236 11.26 3.84 21.16
CA ALA A 236 12.25 2.93 21.68
C ALA A 236 11.59 1.88 22.57
N THR A 237 11.83 0.61 22.27
CA THR A 237 11.51 -0.53 23.14
C THR A 237 12.77 -1.32 23.43
N PRO A 238 12.87 -2.01 24.57
CA PRO A 238 14.03 -2.85 24.88
C PRO A 238 14.32 -3.85 23.77
N GLU A 239 13.29 -4.52 23.23
CA GLU A 239 13.40 -5.53 22.18
C GLU A 239 13.99 -4.94 20.90
N LEU A 240 13.55 -3.73 20.51
CA LEU A 240 14.06 -3.04 19.33
C LEU A 240 15.52 -2.65 19.52
N SER A 241 15.88 -2.13 20.70
CA SER A 241 17.25 -1.74 21.04
C SER A 241 18.18 -2.95 21.07
N ASP A 242 17.76 -4.03 21.72
CA ASP A 242 18.54 -5.26 21.90
C ASP A 242 18.74 -6.03 20.59
N SER A 243 17.78 -5.96 19.68
CA SER A 243 17.87 -6.59 18.35
C SER A 243 18.97 -5.97 17.49
N GLY A 244 19.36 -4.73 17.75
CA GLY A 244 20.25 -3.96 16.90
C GLY A 244 19.65 -3.61 15.53
N PHE A 245 18.34 -3.73 15.37
CA PHE A 245 17.63 -3.42 14.13
C PHE A 245 17.67 -1.90 13.84
N GLN A 246 18.14 -1.53 12.67
CA GLN A 246 18.27 -0.14 12.23
C GLN A 246 17.16 0.30 11.29
N GLY A 247 16.55 -0.67 10.60
CA GLY A 247 15.48 -0.39 9.64
C GLY A 247 15.33 -1.46 8.59
N ALA A 248 14.35 -1.30 7.75
CA ALA A 248 14.08 -2.21 6.64
C ALA A 248 13.65 -1.45 5.39
N ILE A 249 13.86 -2.07 4.25
CA ILE A 249 13.30 -1.65 2.99
C ILE A 249 12.59 -2.82 2.32
N PHE A 250 11.43 -2.55 1.79
CA PHE A 250 10.68 -3.42 0.91
C PHE A 250 10.60 -2.74 -0.46
N ALA A 251 10.96 -3.43 -1.50
CA ALA A 251 10.87 -2.93 -2.86
C ALA A 251 10.21 -3.97 -3.77
N MET A 252 9.38 -3.50 -4.67
CA MET A 252 8.80 -4.30 -5.75
C MET A 252 9.17 -3.69 -7.08
N GLY A 253 9.47 -4.55 -8.04
CA GLY A 253 9.84 -4.12 -9.38
C GLY A 253 9.68 -5.22 -10.41
N GLU A 254 9.87 -4.84 -11.65
CA GLU A 254 9.80 -5.71 -12.81
C GLU A 254 11.18 -5.90 -13.43
N ASN A 255 11.53 -7.14 -13.74
CA ASN A 255 12.72 -7.47 -14.50
C ASN A 255 12.39 -8.47 -15.62
N GLY A 256 12.25 -7.96 -16.81
CA GLY A 256 11.77 -8.74 -17.96
C GLY A 256 10.32 -9.18 -17.78
N SER A 257 10.07 -10.49 -17.78
CA SER A 257 8.76 -11.10 -17.53
C SER A 257 8.51 -11.42 -16.06
N ASN A 258 9.44 -11.04 -15.16
CA ASN A 258 9.35 -11.41 -13.76
C ASN A 258 8.99 -10.23 -12.89
N GLN A 259 8.15 -10.50 -11.88
CA GLN A 259 7.97 -9.65 -10.72
C GLN A 259 9.02 -10.01 -9.67
N ILE A 260 9.70 -9.00 -9.15
CA ILE A 260 10.70 -9.17 -8.10
C ILE A 260 10.23 -8.40 -6.88
N MET A 261 10.20 -9.10 -5.76
CA MET A 261 10.02 -8.52 -4.43
C MET A 261 11.32 -8.67 -3.66
N LYS A 262 11.76 -7.62 -3.01
CA LYS A 262 12.96 -7.63 -2.18
C LYS A 262 12.67 -6.98 -0.85
N ILE A 263 13.01 -7.70 0.23
CA ILE A 263 12.94 -7.19 1.60
C ILE A 263 14.36 -7.24 2.15
N SER A 264 14.86 -6.10 2.62
CA SER A 264 16.17 -6.03 3.26
C SER A 264 16.05 -5.39 4.62
N ALA A 265 16.54 -6.06 5.65
CA ALA A 265 16.64 -5.57 7.01
C ALA A 265 18.10 -5.24 7.35
N PHE A 266 18.31 -4.14 8.05
CA PHE A 266 19.63 -3.63 8.41
C PHE A 266 19.80 -3.66 9.91
N PHE A 267 21.00 -4.04 10.36
CA PHE A 267 21.34 -4.19 11.76
C PHE A 267 22.60 -3.37 12.10
N THR A 268 22.86 -3.19 13.38
CA THR A 268 24.06 -2.48 13.85
C THR A 268 25.36 -3.23 13.56
N SER A 269 25.30 -4.56 13.46
CA SER A 269 26.47 -5.40 13.16
C SER A 269 26.09 -6.73 12.50
N LYS A 270 27.08 -7.44 11.99
CA LYS A 270 26.94 -8.79 11.42
C LYS A 270 26.45 -9.78 12.48
N GLU A 271 26.91 -9.65 13.72
CA GLU A 271 26.54 -10.53 14.84
C GLU A 271 25.04 -10.40 15.17
N LYS A 272 24.47 -9.21 14.98
CA LYS A 272 23.03 -8.96 15.15
C LYS A 272 22.22 -9.43 13.94
N ALA A 273 22.76 -9.35 12.74
CA ALA A 273 22.12 -9.80 11.52
C ALA A 273 22.06 -11.35 11.42
N ALA A 274 23.09 -12.07 11.83
CA ALA A 274 23.21 -13.50 11.63
C ALA A 274 22.06 -14.33 12.29
N PRO A 275 21.66 -14.10 13.56
CA PRO A 275 20.54 -14.81 14.16
C PRO A 275 19.22 -14.58 13.39
N MET A 276 18.98 -13.37 12.91
CA MET A 276 17.78 -13.03 12.15
C MET A 276 17.74 -13.72 10.78
N ALA A 277 18.90 -13.84 10.12
CA ALA A 277 19.02 -14.59 8.88
C ALA A 277 18.72 -16.08 9.11
N MET A 278 19.29 -16.67 10.18
CA MET A 278 19.02 -18.07 10.54
C MET A 278 17.54 -18.28 10.88
N GLN A 279 16.94 -17.40 11.63
CA GLN A 279 15.51 -17.47 11.97
C GLN A 279 14.64 -17.40 10.72
N ALA A 280 14.90 -16.41 9.85
CA ALA A 280 14.15 -16.25 8.60
C ALA A 280 14.32 -17.47 7.68
N GLN A 281 15.54 -18.01 7.55
CA GLN A 281 15.80 -19.24 6.80
C GLN A 281 15.10 -20.45 7.41
N GLY A 282 15.08 -20.58 8.75
CA GLY A 282 14.36 -21.62 9.46
C GLY A 282 12.86 -21.53 9.23
N MET A 283 12.28 -20.34 9.27
CA MET A 283 10.85 -20.15 8.97
C MET A 283 10.52 -20.54 7.52
N LEU A 284 11.37 -20.19 6.56
CA LEU A 284 11.18 -20.58 5.17
C LEU A 284 11.28 -22.09 4.99
N ALA A 285 12.22 -22.75 5.67
CA ALA A 285 12.37 -24.21 5.64
C ALA A 285 11.18 -24.93 6.26
N MET A 286 10.55 -24.34 7.28
CA MET A 286 9.36 -24.89 7.94
C MET A 286 8.05 -24.61 7.19
N ALA A 287 8.03 -23.62 6.32
CA ALA A 287 6.81 -23.19 5.63
C ALA A 287 6.08 -24.33 4.88
N PRO A 288 6.76 -25.24 4.15
CA PRO A 288 6.09 -26.40 3.54
C PRO A 288 5.44 -27.34 4.57
N MET A 289 6.06 -27.51 5.75
CA MET A 289 5.50 -28.36 6.82
C MET A 289 4.26 -27.70 7.44
N MET A 290 4.28 -26.39 7.63
CA MET A 290 3.11 -25.63 8.12
C MET A 290 1.94 -25.70 7.12
N LEU A 291 2.25 -25.72 5.84
CA LEU A 291 1.27 -25.88 4.77
C LEU A 291 0.73 -27.32 4.69
N ALA A 292 1.51 -28.32 5.11
CA ALA A 292 1.07 -29.73 5.05
C ALA A 292 -0.20 -30.01 5.87
N GLY A 293 -0.45 -29.24 6.96
CA GLY A 293 -1.63 -29.39 7.81
C GLY A 293 -1.60 -30.66 8.66
N ASP A 294 -2.73 -30.97 9.26
CA ASP A 294 -2.89 -32.17 10.11
C ASP A 294 -3.22 -33.39 9.23
N PRO A 295 -2.32 -34.39 9.13
CA PRO A 295 -2.53 -35.58 8.29
C PRO A 295 -3.70 -36.45 8.75
N SER A 296 -4.20 -36.24 9.97
CA SER A 296 -5.34 -36.99 10.50
C SER A 296 -6.70 -36.48 10.04
N LYS A 297 -6.75 -35.29 9.44
CA LYS A 297 -7.99 -34.66 8.96
C LYS A 297 -8.13 -34.76 7.44
N PRO A 298 -9.28 -35.19 6.93
CA PRO A 298 -9.53 -35.20 5.51
C PRO A 298 -9.50 -33.77 4.98
N GLU A 299 -8.64 -33.52 3.99
CA GLU A 299 -8.53 -32.22 3.35
C GLU A 299 -9.65 -32.02 2.33
N THR A 300 -10.23 -30.85 2.34
CA THR A 300 -11.14 -30.40 1.28
C THR A 300 -10.39 -30.14 -0.03
N ALA A 301 -11.09 -30.15 -1.16
CA ALA A 301 -10.48 -29.81 -2.45
C ALA A 301 -9.87 -28.39 -2.45
N GLU A 302 -10.55 -27.45 -1.79
CA GLU A 302 -10.09 -26.05 -1.65
C GLU A 302 -8.82 -25.95 -0.81
N GLU A 303 -8.71 -26.70 0.29
CA GLU A 303 -7.49 -26.72 1.12
C GLU A 303 -6.30 -27.26 0.34
N LYS A 304 -6.50 -28.32 -0.45
CA LYS A 304 -5.47 -28.85 -1.35
C LYS A 304 -5.03 -27.81 -2.38
N GLU A 305 -5.98 -27.10 -2.98
CA GLU A 305 -5.65 -26.06 -3.95
C GLU A 305 -4.92 -24.89 -3.30
N MET A 306 -5.34 -24.42 -2.13
CA MET A 306 -4.64 -23.37 -1.38
C MET A 306 -3.21 -23.78 -1.00
N LYS A 307 -2.99 -25.03 -0.58
CA LYS A 307 -1.66 -25.56 -0.29
C LYS A 307 -0.78 -25.60 -1.55
N ALA A 308 -1.33 -26.03 -2.68
CA ALA A 308 -0.61 -26.04 -3.95
C ALA A 308 -0.20 -24.62 -4.35
N LEU A 309 -1.11 -23.65 -4.24
CA LEU A 309 -0.83 -22.24 -4.53
C LEU A 309 0.21 -21.64 -3.60
N ALA A 310 0.15 -21.97 -2.30
CA ALA A 310 1.14 -21.51 -1.33
C ALA A 310 2.51 -22.14 -1.60
N ALA A 311 2.57 -23.40 -1.99
CA ALA A 311 3.82 -24.07 -2.38
C ALA A 311 4.40 -23.43 -3.67
N GLU A 312 3.56 -23.13 -4.65
CA GLU A 312 3.96 -22.43 -5.89
C GLU A 312 4.47 -21.01 -5.60
N PHE A 313 3.82 -20.30 -4.67
CA PHE A 313 4.29 -18.98 -4.22
C PHE A 313 5.65 -19.08 -3.53
N LEU A 314 5.82 -20.03 -2.62
CA LEU A 314 7.09 -20.28 -1.91
C LEU A 314 8.22 -20.68 -2.85
N ALA A 315 7.92 -21.38 -3.94
CA ALA A 315 8.94 -21.75 -4.94
C ALA A 315 9.59 -20.52 -5.62
N GLY A 316 8.94 -19.37 -5.60
CA GLY A 316 9.53 -18.11 -6.05
C GLY A 316 10.43 -17.43 -5.03
N VAL A 317 10.40 -17.86 -3.77
CA VAL A 317 11.19 -17.26 -2.68
C VAL A 317 12.59 -17.88 -2.67
N GLN A 318 13.60 -17.03 -2.74
CA GLN A 318 15.00 -17.44 -2.72
C GLN A 318 15.49 -17.65 -1.27
N PRO A 319 16.58 -18.40 -1.06
CA PRO A 319 17.21 -18.49 0.24
C PRO A 319 17.55 -17.11 0.82
N VAL A 320 17.45 -16.97 2.14
CA VAL A 320 17.80 -15.74 2.83
C VAL A 320 19.29 -15.49 2.70
N GLU A 321 19.66 -14.31 2.23
CA GLU A 321 21.04 -13.87 2.11
C GLU A 321 21.43 -13.01 3.32
N ALA A 322 22.58 -13.27 3.92
CA ALA A 322 23.18 -12.43 4.93
C ALA A 322 24.52 -11.88 4.43
N ALA A 323 24.61 -10.57 4.30
CA ALA A 323 25.82 -9.88 3.83
C ALA A 323 26.17 -8.73 4.79
N GLY A 324 27.26 -8.90 5.56
CA GLY A 324 27.62 -7.92 6.58
C GLY A 324 26.51 -7.78 7.63
N ASN A 325 26.03 -6.57 7.81
CA ASN A 325 24.94 -6.23 8.75
C ASN A 325 23.55 -6.23 8.08
N GLN A 326 23.41 -6.81 6.92
CA GLN A 326 22.16 -6.85 6.17
C GLN A 326 21.65 -8.29 6.02
N VAL A 327 20.35 -8.46 6.15
CA VAL A 327 19.61 -9.69 5.84
C VAL A 327 18.64 -9.39 4.71
N THR A 328 18.66 -10.18 3.65
CA THR A 328 17.83 -9.97 2.47
C THR A 328 17.02 -11.22 2.13
N LEU A 329 15.74 -11.03 1.91
CA LEU A 329 14.82 -11.98 1.30
C LEU A 329 14.45 -11.47 -0.10
N THR A 330 14.65 -12.31 -1.10
CA THR A 330 14.26 -12.01 -2.48
C THR A 330 13.22 -13.04 -2.91
N ALA A 331 12.18 -12.56 -3.59
CA ALA A 331 11.25 -13.45 -4.27
C ALA A 331 11.08 -13.01 -5.72
N LYS A 332 11.00 -14.01 -6.60
CA LYS A 332 10.91 -13.80 -8.05
C LYS A 332 9.88 -14.75 -8.63
N TRP A 333 8.89 -14.19 -9.29
CA TRP A 333 7.84 -14.94 -9.97
C TRP A 333 7.74 -14.49 -11.43
N ASP A 334 7.49 -15.45 -12.31
CA ASP A 334 6.96 -15.10 -13.63
C ASP A 334 5.63 -14.39 -13.45
N THR A 335 5.44 -13.28 -14.15
CA THR A 335 4.27 -12.41 -13.94
C THR A 335 2.96 -13.10 -14.29
N LEU A 336 2.93 -13.89 -15.37
CA LEU A 336 1.70 -14.57 -15.78
C LEU A 336 1.34 -15.68 -14.79
N LYS A 337 2.34 -16.38 -14.24
CA LYS A 337 2.13 -17.34 -13.16
C LYS A 337 1.60 -16.68 -11.91
N LEU A 338 2.20 -15.55 -11.51
CA LEU A 338 1.73 -14.78 -10.36
C LEU A 338 0.27 -14.34 -10.53
N PHE A 339 -0.10 -13.85 -11.71
CA PHE A 339 -1.48 -13.51 -12.03
C PHE A 339 -2.42 -14.71 -11.89
N GLY A 340 -2.02 -15.86 -12.45
CA GLY A 340 -2.80 -17.10 -12.32
C GLY A 340 -2.99 -17.54 -10.86
N MET A 341 -1.97 -17.42 -10.02
CA MET A 341 -2.06 -17.70 -8.58
C MET A 341 -3.03 -16.74 -7.88
N LEU A 342 -2.93 -15.44 -8.16
CA LEU A 342 -3.83 -14.43 -7.57
C LEU A 342 -5.29 -14.66 -7.97
N GLU A 343 -5.56 -14.99 -9.24
CA GLU A 343 -6.91 -15.34 -9.69
C GLU A 343 -7.50 -16.51 -8.90
N LYS A 344 -6.73 -17.57 -8.71
CA LYS A 344 -7.17 -18.74 -7.94
C LYS A 344 -7.42 -18.41 -6.48
N ILE A 345 -6.52 -17.65 -5.84
CA ILE A 345 -6.70 -17.21 -4.43
C ILE A 345 -8.00 -16.41 -4.28
N VAL A 346 -8.26 -15.49 -5.21
CA VAL A 346 -9.49 -14.69 -5.18
C VAL A 346 -10.72 -15.56 -5.44
N ALA A 347 -10.67 -16.52 -6.38
CA ALA A 347 -11.77 -17.43 -6.67
C ALA A 347 -12.11 -18.31 -5.44
N ILE A 348 -11.12 -18.85 -4.73
CA ILE A 348 -11.32 -19.64 -3.50
C ILE A 348 -11.93 -18.74 -2.40
N GLY A 349 -11.43 -17.53 -2.23
CA GLY A 349 -12.01 -16.55 -1.31
C GLY A 349 -13.47 -16.24 -1.64
N ALA A 350 -13.80 -16.19 -2.94
CA ALA A 350 -15.12 -15.99 -3.47
C ALA A 350 -16.10 -17.09 -3.04
N THR A 351 -15.67 -18.32 -3.19
CA THR A 351 -16.50 -19.49 -2.84
C THR A 351 -16.81 -19.51 -1.34
N LYS A 352 -15.79 -19.24 -0.50
CA LYS A 352 -15.97 -19.17 0.96
C LYS A 352 -16.91 -18.05 1.42
N ALA A 353 -16.83 -16.88 0.78
CA ALA A 353 -17.72 -15.77 1.12
C ALA A 353 -19.20 -16.07 0.80
N LYS A 354 -19.47 -16.81 -0.28
CA LYS A 354 -20.83 -17.25 -0.64
C LYS A 354 -21.37 -18.36 0.26
N ALA A 355 -20.48 -19.20 0.81
CA ALA A 355 -20.85 -20.31 1.69
C ALA A 355 -21.06 -19.88 3.16
N ALA A 356 -20.58 -18.69 3.54
CA ALA A 356 -20.79 -18.17 4.88
C ALA A 356 -22.28 -17.85 5.11
N PRO A 357 -22.89 -18.33 6.23
CA PRO A 357 -24.28 -18.01 6.52
C PRO A 357 -24.46 -16.50 6.61
N GLN A 358 -25.41 -15.97 5.84
CA GLN A 358 -25.76 -14.56 5.95
C GLN A 358 -26.23 -14.28 7.39
N PRO A 359 -25.75 -13.20 8.03
CA PRO A 359 -26.26 -12.82 9.33
C PRO A 359 -27.77 -12.61 9.20
N LEU A 360 -28.53 -13.39 9.98
CA LEU A 360 -29.98 -13.21 10.09
C LEU A 360 -30.23 -11.76 10.48
N THR A 361 -30.69 -10.96 9.52
CA THR A 361 -31.24 -9.63 9.80
C THR A 361 -32.45 -9.81 10.68
N LYS A 362 -32.28 -9.51 11.97
CA LYS A 362 -33.39 -9.29 12.91
C LYS A 362 -33.86 -7.86 12.82
#